data_098fd796797d1a9971acf430cb4f0d02
#
_entry.id   098fd796797d1a9971acf430cb4f0d02
#
_cell.length_a   1.000
_cell.length_b   1.000
_cell.length_c   1.000
_cell.angle_alpha   90.00
_cell.angle_beta   90.00
_cell.angle_gamma   90.00
#
_symmetry.space_group_name_H-M   'P 1'
#
loop_
_entity.id
_entity.type
_entity.pdbx_description
1 polymer ?
#
loop_
_entity_poly.entity_id
_entity_poly.type
_entity_poly.pdbx_seq_one_letter_code
_entity_poly.pdbx_strand_id
1 'polypeptide(L)'
;DGKMFDGSSIAGWKGIEASDMILRPDAETGFLDPFFAEPTVVVTCDVIEPSTGQGYERDPRSIARRAEEYLKSTGIGDTAFFGPEPEFFVFDEVKWDIDMSGARHTLIAEEAAWSTGKDYEAGNSGHRPRVKGGYFPVPPVDSHQDMRAEMCARIEDIMGPGRVEVH
;
A
#
# COMPACT_ATOMS: atom_id res chain seq x y z
N ASP A 1 -1.02 15.84 -22.02
CA ASP A 1 -2.22 15.02 -22.29
C ASP A 1 -2.43 14.07 -21.12
N GLY A 2 -3.70 13.74 -20.84
CA GLY A 2 -4.09 12.88 -19.74
C GLY A 2 -5.07 11.79 -20.20
N LYS A 3 -5.44 10.89 -19.29
CA LYS A 3 -6.43 9.84 -19.53
C LYS A 3 -7.74 10.20 -18.82
N MET A 4 -8.84 10.25 -19.57
CA MET A 4 -10.18 10.43 -18.98
C MET A 4 -10.58 9.19 -18.17
N PHE A 5 -11.24 9.43 -17.04
CA PHE A 5 -11.88 8.40 -16.25
C PHE A 5 -13.18 8.92 -15.61
N ASP A 6 -14.03 8.01 -15.16
CA ASP A 6 -15.30 8.32 -14.51
C ASP A 6 -15.12 8.51 -13.00
N GLY A 7 -15.13 9.78 -12.56
CA GLY A 7 -15.01 10.15 -11.14
C GLY A 7 -16.23 9.76 -10.29
N SER A 8 -17.39 9.42 -10.91
CA SER A 8 -18.56 8.93 -10.17
C SER A 8 -18.36 7.52 -9.62
N SER A 9 -17.37 6.78 -10.14
CA SER A 9 -16.98 5.47 -9.63
C SER A 9 -16.32 5.55 -8.25
N ILE A 10 -15.90 6.75 -7.81
CA ILE A 10 -15.29 6.97 -6.52
C ILE A 10 -16.31 7.61 -5.58
N ALA A 11 -16.70 6.88 -4.53
CA ALA A 11 -17.69 7.36 -3.58
C ALA A 11 -17.29 8.71 -2.96
N GLY A 12 -18.21 9.68 -3.00
CA GLY A 12 -18.01 11.01 -2.42
C GLY A 12 -17.21 11.98 -3.31
N TRP A 13 -16.82 11.59 -4.53
CA TRP A 13 -16.11 12.49 -5.45
C TRP A 13 -17.07 13.29 -6.33
N LYS A 14 -17.67 12.68 -7.32
CA LYS A 14 -18.52 13.34 -8.32
C LYS A 14 -19.88 12.66 -8.44
N GLY A 15 -20.90 13.44 -8.83
CA GLY A 15 -22.14 12.87 -9.32
C GLY A 15 -22.01 12.48 -10.78
N ILE A 16 -22.93 11.67 -11.26
CA ILE A 16 -22.92 11.16 -12.65
C ILE A 16 -23.04 12.28 -13.71
N GLU A 17 -23.65 13.39 -13.33
CA GLU A 17 -23.86 14.56 -14.19
C GLU A 17 -22.57 15.36 -14.50
N ALA A 18 -21.51 15.13 -13.74
CA ALA A 18 -20.21 15.83 -13.89
C ALA A 18 -19.03 14.88 -13.59
N SER A 19 -19.15 13.62 -14.05
CA SER A 19 -18.28 12.53 -13.66
C SER A 19 -16.90 12.55 -14.31
N ASP A 20 -16.76 13.17 -15.47
CA ASP A 20 -15.53 13.17 -16.24
C ASP A 20 -14.39 13.86 -15.48
N MET A 21 -13.31 13.14 -15.30
CA MET A 21 -12.05 13.58 -14.67
C MET A 21 -10.87 13.21 -15.55
N ILE A 22 -9.73 13.84 -15.35
CA ILE A 22 -8.50 13.56 -16.10
C ILE A 22 -7.42 13.06 -15.15
N LEU A 23 -6.83 11.91 -15.48
CA LEU A 23 -5.58 11.43 -14.88
C LEU A 23 -4.42 12.05 -15.67
N ARG A 24 -3.64 12.89 -15.02
CA ARG A 24 -2.42 13.48 -15.58
C ARG A 24 -1.20 12.77 -15.01
N PRO A 25 -0.47 11.98 -15.80
CA PRO A 25 0.67 11.23 -15.31
C PRO A 25 1.80 12.15 -14.84
N ASP A 26 2.43 11.78 -13.74
CA ASP A 26 3.66 12.37 -13.24
C ASP A 26 4.83 11.46 -13.61
N ALA A 27 5.55 11.84 -14.66
CA ALA A 27 6.61 11.02 -15.24
C ALA A 27 7.77 10.71 -14.27
N GLU A 28 7.97 11.56 -13.25
CA GLU A 28 9.02 11.37 -12.24
C GLU A 28 8.71 10.21 -11.30
N THR A 29 7.45 9.76 -11.26
CA THR A 29 7.01 8.63 -10.43
C THR A 29 7.01 7.30 -11.17
N GLY A 30 7.47 7.27 -12.42
CA GLY A 30 7.43 6.08 -13.26
C GLY A 30 8.43 5.02 -12.83
N PHE A 31 7.97 3.77 -12.68
CA PHE A 31 8.84 2.62 -12.44
C PHE A 31 8.29 1.37 -13.11
N LEU A 32 9.16 0.36 -13.29
CA LEU A 32 8.75 -0.97 -13.73
C LEU A 32 8.27 -1.78 -12.53
N ASP A 33 7.04 -2.29 -12.61
CA ASP A 33 6.50 -3.17 -11.59
C ASP A 33 7.30 -4.49 -11.56
N PRO A 34 7.89 -4.86 -10.42
CA PRO A 34 8.75 -6.04 -10.33
C PRO A 34 7.99 -7.37 -10.25
N PHE A 35 6.66 -7.35 -10.13
CA PHE A 35 5.84 -8.53 -9.88
C PHE A 35 5.06 -9.01 -11.09
N PHE A 36 4.85 -8.17 -12.10
CA PHE A 36 4.15 -8.58 -13.33
C PHE A 36 5.08 -9.37 -14.26
N ALA A 37 4.53 -10.44 -14.85
CA ALA A 37 5.26 -11.24 -15.84
C ALA A 37 5.56 -10.45 -17.12
N GLU A 38 4.64 -9.61 -17.55
CA GLU A 38 4.83 -8.70 -18.67
C GLU A 38 5.40 -7.36 -18.19
N PRO A 39 6.35 -6.76 -18.91
CA PRO A 39 6.89 -5.45 -18.53
C PRO A 39 5.79 -4.39 -18.37
N THR A 40 5.54 -4.00 -17.16
CA THR A 40 4.45 -3.07 -16.78
C THR A 40 5.04 -1.82 -16.16
N VAL A 41 4.76 -0.67 -16.75
CA VAL A 41 5.13 0.63 -16.17
C VAL A 41 3.99 1.14 -15.30
N VAL A 42 4.31 1.43 -14.04
CA VAL A 42 3.40 2.10 -13.10
C VAL A 42 3.76 3.57 -13.02
N VAL A 43 2.76 4.44 -13.11
CA VAL A 43 2.94 5.90 -12.99
C VAL A 43 1.85 6.47 -12.09
N THR A 44 2.24 7.25 -11.10
CA THR A 44 1.28 7.99 -10.27
C THR A 44 0.72 9.18 -11.06
N CYS A 45 -0.57 9.43 -10.93
CA CYS A 45 -1.23 10.53 -11.64
C CYS A 45 -1.82 11.56 -10.68
N ASP A 46 -1.82 12.82 -11.11
CA ASP A 46 -2.67 13.85 -10.53
C ASP A 46 -4.08 13.73 -11.12
N VAL A 47 -5.09 14.00 -10.31
CA VAL A 47 -6.48 14.08 -10.77
C VAL A 47 -6.83 15.53 -11.07
N ILE A 48 -7.24 15.80 -12.30
CA ILE A 48 -7.53 17.14 -12.79
C ILE A 48 -9.02 17.31 -13.03
N GLU A 49 -9.56 18.43 -12.59
CA GLU A 49 -10.92 18.86 -12.90
C GLU A 49 -10.96 19.44 -14.32
N PRO A 50 -11.66 18.82 -15.28
CA PRO A 50 -11.64 19.24 -16.69
C PRO A 50 -12.13 20.66 -16.91
N SER A 51 -13.11 21.10 -16.11
CA SER A 51 -13.74 22.44 -16.25
C SER A 51 -12.79 23.58 -15.89
N THR A 52 -11.83 23.35 -15.01
CA THR A 52 -10.89 24.36 -14.51
C THR A 52 -9.45 24.13 -14.95
N GLY A 53 -9.10 22.90 -15.32
CA GLY A 53 -7.73 22.47 -15.58
C GLY A 53 -6.87 22.41 -14.32
N GLN A 54 -7.46 22.59 -13.13
CA GLN A 54 -6.77 22.56 -11.85
C GLN A 54 -6.84 21.16 -11.20
N GLY A 55 -5.96 20.90 -10.23
CA GLY A 55 -6.02 19.70 -9.42
C GLY A 55 -7.36 19.59 -8.68
N TYR A 56 -7.97 18.40 -8.70
CA TYR A 56 -9.23 18.18 -8.02
C TYR A 56 -9.06 18.35 -6.51
N GLU A 57 -9.95 19.12 -5.89
CA GLU A 57 -9.81 19.53 -4.49
C GLU A 57 -9.78 18.37 -3.47
N ARG A 58 -10.47 17.26 -3.79
CA ARG A 58 -10.55 16.06 -2.94
C ARG A 58 -9.53 14.99 -3.30
N ASP A 59 -8.69 15.22 -4.29
CA ASP A 59 -7.59 14.33 -4.61
C ASP A 59 -6.52 14.43 -3.51
N PRO A 60 -6.17 13.33 -2.82
CA PRO A 60 -5.16 13.34 -1.75
C PRO A 60 -3.81 13.90 -2.21
N ARG A 61 -3.40 13.62 -3.44
CA ARG A 61 -2.15 14.12 -4.00
C ARG A 61 -2.19 15.64 -4.21
N SER A 62 -3.32 16.17 -4.68
CA SER A 62 -3.53 17.61 -4.79
C SER A 62 -3.52 18.30 -3.43
N ILE A 63 -4.05 17.64 -2.39
CA ILE A 63 -3.99 18.16 -1.01
C ILE A 63 -2.54 18.21 -0.52
N ALA A 64 -1.77 17.15 -0.74
CA ALA A 64 -0.36 17.09 -0.33
C ALA A 64 0.47 18.20 -1.02
N ARG A 65 0.29 18.43 -2.33
CA ARG A 65 0.94 19.53 -3.05
C ARG A 65 0.62 20.89 -2.46
N ARG A 66 -0.65 21.16 -2.15
CA ARG A 66 -1.06 22.42 -1.49
C ARG A 66 -0.45 22.58 -0.10
N ALA A 67 -0.29 21.47 0.64
CA ALA A 67 0.35 21.49 1.95
C ALA A 67 1.85 21.83 1.86
N GLU A 68 2.56 21.28 0.86
CA GLU A 68 3.97 21.64 0.59
C GLU A 68 4.12 23.12 0.18
N GLU A 69 3.25 23.61 -0.69
CA GLU A 69 3.23 25.03 -1.09
C GLU A 69 2.96 25.93 0.11
N TYR A 70 2.03 25.55 0.97
CA TYR A 70 1.74 26.27 2.20
C TYR A 70 2.95 26.31 3.13
N LEU A 71 3.62 25.17 3.36
CA LEU A 71 4.83 25.10 4.18
C LEU A 71 5.88 26.10 3.68
N LYS A 72 6.17 26.07 2.38
CA LYS A 72 7.12 27.01 1.75
C LYS A 72 6.72 28.46 1.95
N SER A 73 5.42 28.78 1.84
CA SER A 73 4.89 30.13 2.01
C SER A 73 5.03 30.69 3.42
N THR A 74 5.10 29.82 4.43
CA THR A 74 5.27 30.22 5.83
C THR A 74 6.70 30.67 6.17
N GLY A 75 7.68 30.26 5.37
CA GLY A 75 9.10 30.49 5.65
C GLY A 75 9.68 29.65 6.80
N ILE A 76 8.89 28.71 7.37
CA ILE A 76 9.34 27.82 8.45
C ILE A 76 10.24 26.70 7.88
N GLY A 77 9.92 26.22 6.67
CA GLY A 77 10.68 25.17 5.99
C GLY A 77 10.27 25.10 4.52
N ASP A 78 11.07 24.44 3.72
CA ASP A 78 10.83 24.20 2.29
C ASP A 78 10.56 22.73 1.97
N THR A 79 10.81 21.86 2.93
CA THR A 79 10.69 20.40 2.78
C THR A 79 10.08 19.78 4.04
N ALA A 80 9.20 18.80 3.87
CA ALA A 80 8.68 17.97 4.93
C ALA A 80 9.01 16.50 4.64
N PHE A 81 9.52 15.78 5.64
CA PHE A 81 9.79 14.35 5.57
C PHE A 81 8.72 13.59 6.37
N PHE A 82 8.23 12.52 5.80
CA PHE A 82 7.26 11.63 6.42
C PHE A 82 7.81 10.20 6.42
N GLY A 83 7.62 9.48 7.53
CA GLY A 83 7.94 8.06 7.67
C GLY A 83 6.64 7.28 7.86
N PRO A 84 5.94 6.86 6.79
CA PRO A 84 4.74 6.03 6.95
C PRO A 84 5.12 4.64 7.46
N GLU A 85 4.30 4.09 8.36
CA GLU A 85 4.46 2.77 8.97
C GLU A 85 3.24 1.89 8.64
N PRO A 86 3.09 1.41 7.39
CA PRO A 86 1.97 0.56 7.03
C PRO A 86 2.14 -0.84 7.64
N GLU A 87 1.20 -1.23 8.49
CA GLU A 87 1.14 -2.56 9.09
C GLU A 87 0.31 -3.52 8.22
N PHE A 88 0.68 -4.78 8.17
CA PHE A 88 -0.02 -5.80 7.41
C PHE A 88 0.06 -7.18 8.07
N PHE A 89 -0.86 -8.05 7.68
CA PHE A 89 -0.85 -9.45 8.07
C PHE A 89 -0.49 -10.33 6.88
N VAL A 90 0.21 -11.43 7.16
CA VAL A 90 0.53 -12.46 6.16
C VAL A 90 -0.31 -13.70 6.44
N PHE A 91 -1.09 -14.14 5.47
CA PHE A 91 -1.92 -15.33 5.57
C PHE A 91 -1.53 -16.34 4.50
N ASP A 92 -1.45 -17.61 4.89
CA ASP A 92 -1.33 -18.73 3.94
C ASP A 92 -2.69 -19.04 3.32
N GLU A 93 -3.75 -18.91 4.09
CA GLU A 93 -5.10 -19.19 3.64
C GLU A 93 -6.13 -18.34 4.38
N VAL A 94 -7.08 -17.80 3.64
CA VAL A 94 -8.24 -17.08 4.17
C VAL A 94 -9.51 -17.70 3.59
N LYS A 95 -10.40 -18.18 4.45
CA LYS A 95 -11.74 -18.66 4.07
C LYS A 95 -12.78 -17.85 4.79
N TRP A 96 -13.86 -17.56 4.10
CA TRP A 96 -15.03 -16.92 4.71
C TRP A 96 -16.31 -17.51 4.13
N ASP A 97 -17.37 -17.43 4.92
CA ASP A 97 -18.70 -17.87 4.58
C ASP A 97 -19.69 -16.86 5.17
N ILE A 98 -20.51 -16.27 4.32
CA ILE A 98 -21.46 -15.22 4.70
C ILE A 98 -22.81 -15.55 4.06
N ASP A 99 -23.81 -15.76 4.91
CA ASP A 99 -25.19 -15.94 4.52
C ASP A 99 -26.16 -15.14 5.38
N MET A 100 -27.44 -15.28 5.15
CA MET A 100 -28.47 -14.55 5.92
C MET A 100 -28.52 -14.96 7.39
N SER A 101 -27.96 -16.11 7.77
CA SER A 101 -27.97 -16.63 9.14
C SER A 101 -26.74 -16.22 9.95
N GLY A 102 -25.67 -15.76 9.29
CA GLY A 102 -24.45 -15.35 9.96
C GLY A 102 -23.24 -15.24 9.07
N ALA A 103 -22.09 -15.05 9.70
CA ALA A 103 -20.81 -15.00 9.04
C ALA A 103 -19.75 -15.77 9.86
N ARG A 104 -18.85 -16.42 9.18
CA ARG A 104 -17.66 -17.03 9.78
C ARG A 104 -16.44 -16.83 8.89
N HIS A 105 -15.28 -16.90 9.48
CA HIS A 105 -14.01 -16.86 8.76
C HIS A 105 -13.01 -17.83 9.40
N THR A 106 -12.07 -18.28 8.60
CA THR A 106 -10.91 -19.07 9.04
C THR A 106 -9.66 -18.45 8.45
N LEU A 107 -8.71 -18.12 9.31
CA LEU A 107 -7.41 -17.57 8.94
C LEU A 107 -6.35 -18.61 9.28
N ILE A 108 -5.48 -18.93 8.34
CA ILE A 108 -4.35 -19.82 8.52
C ILE A 108 -3.10 -19.01 8.20
N ALA A 109 -2.17 -18.99 9.14
CA ALA A 109 -0.88 -18.32 8.98
C ALA A 109 0.19 -19.10 9.74
N GLU A 110 1.39 -19.15 9.20
CA GLU A 110 2.51 -19.90 9.80
C GLU A 110 2.78 -19.46 11.24
N GLU A 111 2.69 -18.18 11.51
CA GLU A 111 2.95 -17.61 12.85
C GLU A 111 1.72 -17.53 13.75
N ALA A 112 0.53 -17.90 13.26
CA ALA A 112 -0.68 -17.83 14.09
C ALA A 112 -0.71 -18.93 15.16
N ALA A 113 -1.02 -18.53 16.39
CA ALA A 113 -1.06 -19.43 17.53
C ALA A 113 -2.02 -20.62 17.36
N TRP A 114 -3.06 -20.48 16.54
CA TRP A 114 -4.05 -21.53 16.26
C TRP A 114 -3.68 -22.44 15.09
N SER A 115 -2.56 -22.18 14.38
CA SER A 115 -2.13 -22.94 13.20
C SER A 115 -1.05 -24.00 13.50
N THR A 116 -0.95 -24.48 14.73
CA THR A 116 0.12 -25.36 15.20
C THR A 116 0.11 -26.76 14.60
N GLY A 117 -1.02 -27.19 14.04
CA GLY A 117 -1.18 -28.54 13.46
C GLY A 117 -0.96 -28.61 11.94
N LYS A 118 -0.55 -27.50 11.30
CA LYS A 118 -0.34 -27.44 9.85
C LYS A 118 1.15 -27.65 9.51
N ASP A 119 1.41 -28.41 8.45
CA ASP A 119 2.74 -28.49 7.84
C ASP A 119 2.90 -27.36 6.82
N TYR A 120 4.08 -26.76 6.79
CA TYR A 120 4.46 -25.69 5.86
C TYR A 120 5.64 -26.16 5.01
N GLU A 121 5.93 -25.47 3.92
CA GLU A 121 7.01 -25.81 2.99
C GLU A 121 8.37 -25.95 3.71
N ALA A 122 8.68 -25.04 4.61
CA ALA A 122 9.89 -25.07 5.44
C ALA A 122 9.77 -25.94 6.70
N GLY A 123 8.68 -26.70 6.85
CA GLY A 123 8.37 -27.47 8.04
C GLY A 123 7.66 -26.66 9.11
N ASN A 124 7.34 -27.29 10.23
CA ASN A 124 6.67 -26.65 11.36
C ASN A 124 7.69 -26.42 12.49
N SER A 125 8.07 -25.17 12.72
CA SER A 125 9.04 -24.79 13.76
C SER A 125 8.55 -25.03 15.20
N GLY A 126 7.24 -25.26 15.37
CA GLY A 126 6.62 -25.45 16.70
C GLY A 126 6.46 -24.18 17.51
N HIS A 127 7.08 -23.09 17.11
CA HIS A 127 6.96 -21.79 17.77
C HIS A 127 5.81 -20.97 17.17
N ARG A 128 5.11 -20.27 18.04
CA ARG A 128 4.08 -19.29 17.65
C ARG A 128 4.12 -18.10 18.60
N PRO A 129 4.23 -16.88 18.07
CA PRO A 129 4.11 -15.70 18.92
C PRO A 129 2.68 -15.62 19.49
N ARG A 130 2.59 -15.20 20.73
CA ARG A 130 1.30 -14.85 21.33
C ARG A 130 0.75 -13.54 20.77
N VAL A 131 -0.52 -13.26 21.03
CA VAL A 131 -1.13 -11.96 20.70
C VAL A 131 -0.25 -10.83 21.25
N LYS A 132 0.09 -9.84 20.41
CA LYS A 132 1.04 -8.76 20.69
C LYS A 132 2.46 -9.22 21.05
N GLY A 133 2.85 -10.43 20.67
CA GLY A 133 4.14 -11.05 21.02
C GLY A 133 5.16 -11.05 19.89
N GLY A 134 4.82 -10.52 18.71
CA GLY A 134 5.67 -10.54 17.51
C GLY A 134 6.54 -9.30 17.31
N TYR A 135 6.71 -8.46 18.32
CA TYR A 135 7.56 -7.27 18.19
C TYR A 135 9.04 -7.65 18.17
N PHE A 136 9.71 -7.30 17.08
CA PHE A 136 11.14 -7.46 16.86
C PHE A 136 11.69 -8.88 17.09
N PRO A 137 11.09 -9.93 16.54
CA PRO A 137 11.59 -11.28 16.67
C PRO A 137 12.87 -11.47 15.85
N VAL A 138 13.61 -12.53 16.16
CA VAL A 138 14.77 -12.96 15.38
C VAL A 138 14.63 -14.45 15.01
N PRO A 139 15.27 -14.93 13.93
CA PRO A 139 15.28 -16.35 13.60
C PRO A 139 15.81 -17.22 14.76
N PRO A 140 15.28 -18.43 14.95
CA PRO A 140 14.28 -19.12 14.11
C PRO A 140 12.83 -18.79 14.42
N VAL A 141 12.56 -17.90 15.38
CA VAL A 141 11.22 -17.47 15.79
C VAL A 141 10.57 -16.62 14.69
N ASP A 142 11.36 -15.77 14.06
CA ASP A 142 10.95 -14.97 12.91
C ASP A 142 11.03 -15.84 11.64
N SER A 143 9.89 -16.26 11.14
CA SER A 143 9.78 -17.08 9.92
C SER A 143 9.70 -16.24 8.64
N HIS A 144 9.57 -14.90 8.73
CA HIS A 144 9.34 -14.02 7.59
C HIS A 144 10.50 -13.05 7.30
N GLN A 145 11.67 -13.26 7.89
CA GLN A 145 12.82 -12.37 7.69
C GLN A 145 13.21 -12.24 6.22
N ASP A 146 13.27 -13.34 5.48
CA ASP A 146 13.67 -13.30 4.06
C ASP A 146 12.63 -12.58 3.21
N MET A 147 11.34 -12.75 3.50
CA MET A 147 10.28 -12.02 2.82
C MET A 147 10.41 -10.51 3.03
N ARG A 148 10.64 -10.07 4.27
CA ARG A 148 10.83 -8.65 4.57
C ARG A 148 12.11 -8.10 3.92
N ALA A 149 13.18 -8.87 3.92
CA ALA A 149 14.42 -8.49 3.25
C ALA A 149 14.21 -8.30 1.73
N GLU A 150 13.44 -9.16 1.09
CA GLU A 150 13.06 -9.00 -0.32
C GLU A 150 12.18 -7.77 -0.54
N MET A 151 11.21 -7.51 0.34
CA MET A 151 10.40 -6.27 0.28
C MET A 151 11.28 -5.03 0.31
N CYS A 152 12.25 -4.96 1.25
CA CYS A 152 13.22 -3.86 1.32
C CYS A 152 14.00 -3.72 0.01
N ALA A 153 14.55 -4.81 -0.51
CA ALA A 153 15.32 -4.79 -1.75
C ALA A 153 14.48 -4.27 -2.95
N ARG A 154 13.22 -4.71 -3.08
CA ARG A 154 12.34 -4.23 -4.16
C ARG A 154 11.97 -2.76 -4.02
N ILE A 155 11.73 -2.28 -2.81
CA ILE A 155 11.46 -0.86 -2.57
C ILE A 155 12.70 -0.01 -2.85
N GLU A 156 13.88 -0.47 -2.45
CA GLU A 156 15.15 0.24 -2.73
C GLU A 156 15.49 0.28 -4.21
N ASP A 157 15.20 -0.77 -4.97
CA ASP A 157 15.34 -0.78 -6.43
C ASP A 157 14.50 0.32 -7.11
N ILE A 158 13.34 0.65 -6.54
CA ILE A 158 12.41 1.64 -7.08
C ILE A 158 12.70 3.05 -6.55
N MET A 159 12.93 3.19 -5.25
CA MET A 159 12.98 4.48 -4.55
C MET A 159 14.42 4.93 -4.22
N GLY A 160 15.40 4.07 -4.41
CA GLY A 160 16.80 4.28 -4.02
C GLY A 160 17.14 3.74 -2.62
N PRO A 161 18.42 3.47 -2.37
CA PRO A 161 18.89 2.79 -1.17
C PRO A 161 18.64 3.58 0.11
N GLY A 162 18.46 2.87 1.22
CA GLY A 162 18.27 3.45 2.55
C GLY A 162 16.93 4.15 2.76
N ARG A 163 15.94 3.81 1.94
CA ARG A 163 14.60 4.42 1.98
C ARG A 163 13.58 3.66 2.80
N VAL A 164 13.88 2.42 3.18
CA VAL A 164 12.91 1.54 3.84
C VAL A 164 13.58 0.62 4.84
N GLU A 165 12.86 0.35 5.91
CA GLU A 165 13.13 -0.70 6.89
C GLU A 165 11.80 -1.45 7.10
N VAL A 166 11.85 -2.78 7.21
CA VAL A 166 10.67 -3.63 7.49
C VAL A 166 11.02 -4.58 8.62
N HIS A 167 10.22 -4.58 9.67
CA HIS A 167 10.41 -5.44 10.85
C HIS A 167 9.10 -6.03 11.38
#